data_e1ed58bdcd28ac4aeb986a915dda6314
#
_entry.id   e1ed58bdcd28ac4aeb986a915dda6314
#
_cell.length_a   1.000
_cell.length_b   1.000
_cell.length_c   1.000
_cell.angle_alpha   90.00
_cell.angle_beta   90.00
_cell.angle_gamma   90.00
#
_symmetry.space_group_name_H-M   'P 1'
#
loop_
_entity.id
_entity.type
_entity.pdbx_description
1 polymer ?
#
loop_
_entity_poly.entity_id
_entity_poly.type
_entity_poly.pdbx_seq_one_letter_code
_entity_poly.pdbx_strand_id
1 'polypeptide(L)'
;MKISEVIEFVDIGAGDGFNMSIAFPLSKSFATRGLLIEPNVKQLEFARRIYKNYDFSFCSEFLDPVNISDILKKFGFLNPTYIKIDIDSFDLDLLRGILHSHILPKIFSIEINELFPPPFKFEVKYKGEIVPCTSPLFGCSLQSVVDLATEMNYSLVSLAFNNAFFVYNDSMRGDLKSYNSKSRLLYEIGFLNRNWRELFPWDIKYEHWLKASATQLDRLVKKHEGFDEARMIIY
;
A
#
# COMPACT_ATOMS: atom_id res chain seq x y z
N MET A 1 -3.84 2.05 -36.22
CA MET A 1 -2.97 2.31 -35.05
C MET A 1 -3.87 2.31 -33.82
N LYS A 2 -3.82 1.27 -32.98
CA LYS A 2 -4.50 1.34 -31.69
C LYS A 2 -3.78 2.41 -30.88
N ILE A 3 -4.48 3.47 -30.48
CA ILE A 3 -3.99 4.42 -29.50
C ILE A 3 -3.78 3.57 -28.25
N SER A 4 -2.54 3.37 -27.86
CA SER A 4 -2.24 2.69 -26.58
C SER A 4 -2.83 3.58 -25.48
N GLU A 5 -3.74 3.02 -24.69
CA GLU A 5 -4.35 3.73 -23.56
C GLU A 5 -3.22 4.22 -22.66
N VAL A 6 -3.22 5.51 -22.34
CA VAL A 6 -2.24 6.10 -21.42
C VAL A 6 -2.55 5.57 -20.03
N ILE A 7 -1.57 4.98 -19.37
CA ILE A 7 -1.70 4.52 -18.00
C ILE A 7 -1.50 5.69 -17.05
N GLU A 8 -2.55 6.08 -16.36
CA GLU A 8 -2.47 7.03 -15.26
C GLU A 8 -2.11 6.31 -13.97
N PHE A 9 -1.05 6.77 -13.29
CA PHE A 9 -0.67 6.20 -12.00
C PHE A 9 -0.35 7.26 -10.95
N VAL A 10 -0.53 6.88 -9.69
CA VAL A 10 -0.12 7.66 -8.52
C VAL A 10 0.79 6.78 -7.66
N ASP A 11 1.95 7.30 -7.29
CA ASP A 11 2.92 6.65 -6.41
C ASP A 11 3.01 7.46 -5.11
N ILE A 12 2.39 6.95 -4.04
CA ILE A 12 2.36 7.56 -2.71
C ILE A 12 3.46 6.92 -1.87
N GLY A 13 4.38 7.74 -1.34
CA GLY A 13 5.63 7.26 -0.79
C GLY A 13 6.62 6.91 -1.90
N ALA A 14 6.71 7.77 -2.93
CA ALA A 14 7.49 7.50 -4.13
C ALA A 14 9.01 7.47 -3.89
N GLY A 15 9.49 7.97 -2.75
CA GLY A 15 10.91 8.09 -2.47
C GLY A 15 11.64 8.88 -3.54
N ASP A 16 12.74 8.32 -4.05
CA ASP A 16 13.52 8.93 -5.12
C ASP A 16 12.92 8.70 -6.54
N GLY A 17 11.77 8.05 -6.63
CA GLY A 17 11.08 7.74 -7.87
C GLY A 17 11.72 6.62 -8.70
N PHE A 18 12.83 6.04 -8.24
CA PHE A 18 13.55 4.99 -8.95
C PHE A 18 13.65 3.70 -8.14
N ASN A 19 14.21 3.77 -6.93
CA ASN A 19 14.32 2.64 -6.05
C ASN A 19 12.95 2.35 -5.41
N MET A 20 12.47 1.11 -5.54
CA MET A 20 11.19 0.64 -4.98
C MET A 20 9.94 1.41 -5.47
N SER A 21 10.09 2.30 -6.46
CA SER A 21 9.00 3.06 -7.07
C SER A 21 8.42 2.33 -8.28
N ILE A 22 7.09 2.46 -8.46
CA ILE A 22 6.39 1.97 -9.66
C ILE A 22 6.64 2.84 -10.89
N ALA A 23 7.09 4.07 -10.71
CA ALA A 23 7.28 5.04 -11.80
C ALA A 23 8.26 4.52 -12.86
N PHE A 24 9.38 3.93 -12.44
CA PHE A 24 10.40 3.47 -13.37
C PHE A 24 9.92 2.32 -14.27
N PRO A 25 9.43 1.18 -13.75
CA PRO A 25 8.98 0.09 -14.62
C PRO A 25 7.79 0.48 -15.50
N LEU A 26 6.86 1.29 -15.01
CA LEU A 26 5.72 1.74 -15.81
C LEU A 26 6.16 2.65 -16.95
N SER A 27 7.03 3.62 -16.69
CA SER A 27 7.53 4.55 -17.72
C SER A 27 8.33 3.89 -18.82
N LYS A 28 8.91 2.71 -18.55
CA LYS A 28 9.66 1.93 -19.55
C LYS A 28 8.77 1.05 -20.41
N SER A 29 7.61 0.66 -19.89
CA SER A 29 6.76 -0.35 -20.53
C SER A 29 5.54 0.24 -21.23
N PHE A 30 5.12 1.45 -20.86
CA PHE A 30 3.85 2.04 -21.29
C PHE A 30 3.97 3.54 -21.54
N ALA A 31 3.02 4.10 -22.32
CA ALA A 31 2.74 5.53 -22.28
C ALA A 31 2.07 5.85 -20.94
N THR A 32 2.66 6.76 -20.17
CA THR A 32 2.23 7.01 -18.79
C THR A 32 2.06 8.49 -18.50
N ARG A 33 1.05 8.80 -17.66
CA ARG A 33 0.90 10.05 -16.93
C ARG A 33 1.00 9.72 -15.45
N GLY A 34 1.89 10.36 -14.71
CA GLY A 34 2.20 9.97 -13.32
C GLY A 34 2.11 11.13 -12.33
N LEU A 35 1.77 10.79 -11.08
CA LEU A 35 1.91 11.67 -9.93
C LEU A 35 2.77 10.96 -8.87
N LEU A 36 3.93 11.52 -8.56
CA LEU A 36 4.81 11.07 -7.49
C LEU A 36 4.62 11.97 -6.28
N ILE A 37 4.29 11.37 -5.14
CA ILE A 37 4.06 12.08 -3.88
C ILE A 37 5.08 11.59 -2.86
N GLU A 38 5.93 12.51 -2.41
CA GLU A 38 7.02 12.23 -1.46
C GLU A 38 7.36 13.49 -0.67
N PRO A 39 7.15 13.51 0.66
CA PRO A 39 7.42 14.70 1.47
C PRO A 39 8.92 15.05 1.57
N ASN A 40 9.83 14.09 1.33
CA ASN A 40 11.25 14.37 1.30
C ASN A 40 11.64 15.07 -0.01
N VAL A 41 11.77 16.40 0.08
CA VAL A 41 12.07 17.26 -1.07
C VAL A 41 13.34 16.84 -1.82
N LYS A 42 14.38 16.34 -1.13
CA LYS A 42 15.64 15.91 -1.78
C LYS A 42 15.41 14.66 -2.66
N GLN A 43 14.63 13.72 -2.19
CA GLN A 43 14.27 12.54 -2.97
C GLN A 43 13.40 12.92 -4.17
N LEU A 44 12.41 13.77 -3.95
CA LEU A 44 11.53 14.23 -5.02
C LEU A 44 12.27 15.05 -6.09
N GLU A 45 13.28 15.85 -5.72
CA GLU A 45 14.14 16.57 -6.66
C GLU A 45 14.97 15.62 -7.53
N PHE A 46 15.40 14.49 -6.98
CA PHE A 46 16.07 13.45 -7.76
C PHE A 46 15.11 12.83 -8.80
N ALA A 47 13.89 12.50 -8.39
CA ALA A 47 12.84 12.01 -9.29
C ALA A 47 12.54 13.02 -10.41
N ARG A 48 12.44 14.33 -10.12
CA ARG A 48 12.24 15.39 -11.13
C ARG A 48 13.33 15.40 -12.21
N ARG A 49 14.58 15.13 -11.83
CA ARG A 49 15.70 15.07 -12.79
C ARG A 49 15.62 13.86 -13.69
N ILE A 50 15.27 12.70 -13.14
CA ILE A 50 15.11 11.44 -13.90
C ILE A 50 13.97 11.59 -14.90
N TYR A 51 12.84 12.11 -14.47
CA TYR A 51 11.60 12.14 -15.26
C TYR A 51 11.31 13.47 -15.94
N LYS A 52 12.34 14.30 -16.18
CA LYS A 52 12.18 15.63 -16.80
C LYS A 52 11.50 15.64 -18.19
N ASN A 53 11.51 14.51 -18.89
CA ASN A 53 10.93 14.35 -20.24
C ASN A 53 9.67 13.47 -20.24
N TYR A 54 9.12 13.17 -19.05
CA TYR A 54 7.90 12.37 -18.89
C TYR A 54 6.74 13.26 -18.48
N ASP A 55 5.52 12.82 -18.74
CA ASP A 55 4.31 13.50 -18.28
C ASP A 55 4.05 13.16 -16.80
N PHE A 56 4.96 13.64 -15.92
CA PHE A 56 4.91 13.38 -14.50
C PHE A 56 4.77 14.66 -13.70
N SER A 57 3.85 14.62 -12.74
CA SER A 57 3.67 15.63 -11.70
C SER A 57 4.33 15.17 -10.40
N PHE A 58 4.70 16.13 -9.55
CA PHE A 58 5.43 15.87 -8.32
C PHE A 58 4.85 16.71 -7.18
N CYS A 59 4.52 16.07 -6.07
CA CYS A 59 3.94 16.68 -4.90
C CYS A 59 4.78 16.39 -3.67
N SER A 60 5.22 17.45 -2.96
CA SER A 60 5.96 17.34 -1.69
C SER A 60 5.08 17.62 -0.48
N GLU A 61 3.77 17.74 -0.67
CA GLU A 61 2.84 17.94 0.42
C GLU A 61 2.77 16.67 1.30
N PHE A 62 2.68 16.89 2.60
CA PHE A 62 2.40 15.81 3.53
C PHE A 62 0.95 15.35 3.33
N LEU A 63 0.76 14.02 3.19
CA LEU A 63 -0.57 13.43 3.02
C LEU A 63 -1.17 13.01 4.35
N ASP A 64 -2.46 13.23 4.46
CA ASP A 64 -3.30 12.66 5.50
C ASP A 64 -4.63 12.15 4.91
N PRO A 65 -5.44 11.40 5.67
CA PRO A 65 -6.70 10.84 5.17
C PRO A 65 -7.74 11.90 4.76
N VAL A 66 -7.57 13.15 5.18
CA VAL A 66 -8.49 14.25 4.87
C VAL A 66 -8.09 14.95 3.57
N ASN A 67 -6.78 15.26 3.41
CA ASN A 67 -6.29 16.07 2.30
C ASN A 67 -6.00 15.26 1.03
N ILE A 68 -5.80 13.94 1.12
CA ILE A 68 -5.37 13.10 -0.01
C ILE A 68 -6.30 13.24 -1.22
N SER A 69 -7.61 13.25 -1.00
CA SER A 69 -8.57 13.35 -2.11
C SER A 69 -8.47 14.69 -2.84
N ASP A 70 -8.23 15.78 -2.13
CA ASP A 70 -8.13 17.11 -2.72
C ASP A 70 -6.80 17.27 -3.47
N ILE A 71 -5.73 16.66 -2.98
CA ILE A 71 -4.44 16.61 -3.69
C ILE A 71 -4.59 15.83 -5.00
N LEU A 72 -5.20 14.66 -4.98
CA LEU A 72 -5.44 13.87 -6.20
C LEU A 72 -6.29 14.64 -7.21
N LYS A 73 -7.36 15.31 -6.77
CA LYS A 73 -8.21 16.17 -7.61
C LYS A 73 -7.45 17.36 -8.19
N LYS A 74 -6.63 18.04 -7.38
CA LYS A 74 -5.78 19.18 -7.76
C LYS A 74 -4.86 18.82 -8.93
N PHE A 75 -4.30 17.62 -8.93
CA PHE A 75 -3.44 17.11 -10.00
C PHE A 75 -4.22 16.42 -11.14
N GLY A 76 -5.54 16.28 -11.03
CA GLY A 76 -6.42 15.71 -12.06
C GLY A 76 -6.41 14.18 -12.11
N PHE A 77 -6.11 13.50 -11.01
CA PHE A 77 -6.15 12.03 -10.87
C PHE A 77 -7.43 11.59 -10.16
N LEU A 78 -8.56 11.60 -10.89
CA LEU A 78 -9.87 11.29 -10.32
C LEU A 78 -10.17 9.79 -10.30
N ASN A 79 -9.74 9.06 -11.32
CA ASN A 79 -9.89 7.61 -11.43
C ASN A 79 -8.65 7.03 -12.14
N PRO A 80 -7.49 7.08 -11.53
CA PRO A 80 -6.26 6.62 -12.16
C PRO A 80 -6.33 5.10 -12.42
N THR A 81 -5.53 4.65 -13.37
CA THR A 81 -5.41 3.22 -13.65
C THR A 81 -4.80 2.50 -12.45
N TYR A 82 -3.81 3.10 -11.80
CA TYR A 82 -3.08 2.47 -10.69
C TYR A 82 -2.71 3.48 -9.59
N ILE A 83 -2.91 3.08 -8.33
CA ILE A 83 -2.38 3.78 -7.15
C ILE A 83 -1.52 2.81 -6.34
N LYS A 84 -0.27 3.20 -6.00
CA LYS A 84 0.56 2.56 -4.98
C LYS A 84 0.52 3.39 -3.70
N ILE A 85 0.39 2.72 -2.55
CA ILE A 85 0.46 3.33 -1.22
C ILE A 85 1.52 2.59 -0.42
N ASP A 86 2.53 3.35 0.08
CA ASP A 86 3.68 2.78 0.79
C ASP A 86 4.37 3.93 1.54
N ILE A 87 3.87 4.24 2.75
CA ILE A 87 4.35 5.35 3.59
C ILE A 87 4.87 4.90 4.95
N ASP A 88 4.93 3.57 5.18
CA ASP A 88 5.40 2.96 6.42
C ASP A 88 4.65 3.44 7.68
N SER A 89 3.38 3.84 7.59
CA SER A 89 2.67 4.43 8.72
C SER A 89 1.17 4.09 8.73
N PHE A 90 0.31 5.04 8.39
CA PHE A 90 -1.16 4.90 8.38
C PHE A 90 -1.72 4.64 6.98
N ASP A 91 -1.10 3.75 6.24
CA ASP A 91 -1.40 3.42 4.84
C ASP A 91 -2.87 3.09 4.59
N LEU A 92 -3.48 2.31 5.49
CA LEU A 92 -4.89 1.92 5.37
C LEU A 92 -5.83 3.12 5.55
N ASP A 93 -5.48 4.09 6.38
CA ASP A 93 -6.30 5.31 6.55
C ASP A 93 -6.22 6.20 5.30
N LEU A 94 -5.05 6.28 4.63
CA LEU A 94 -4.94 6.95 3.33
C LEU A 94 -5.81 6.26 2.28
N LEU A 95 -5.71 4.93 2.16
CA LEU A 95 -6.55 4.16 1.25
C LEU A 95 -8.04 4.40 1.52
N ARG A 96 -8.43 4.41 2.79
CA ARG A 96 -9.82 4.69 3.23
C ARG A 96 -10.25 6.10 2.78
N GLY A 97 -9.40 7.11 2.97
CA GLY A 97 -9.66 8.49 2.52
C GLY A 97 -9.86 8.58 1.00
N ILE A 98 -9.04 7.88 0.21
CA ILE A 98 -9.14 7.82 -1.25
C ILE A 98 -10.48 7.18 -1.67
N LEU A 99 -10.75 5.96 -1.20
CA LEU A 99 -11.91 5.17 -1.65
C LEU A 99 -13.25 5.78 -1.21
N HIS A 100 -13.33 6.30 0.03
CA HIS A 100 -14.54 6.99 0.51
C HIS A 100 -14.79 8.33 -0.20
N SER A 101 -13.77 8.92 -0.82
CA SER A 101 -13.93 10.11 -1.67
C SER A 101 -14.36 9.77 -3.10
N HIS A 102 -14.74 8.52 -3.37
CA HIS A 102 -15.13 8.00 -4.67
C HIS A 102 -14.04 8.12 -5.76
N ILE A 103 -12.78 8.16 -5.36
CA ILE A 103 -11.65 7.97 -6.25
C ILE A 103 -11.39 6.47 -6.31
N LEU A 104 -11.77 5.84 -7.43
CA LEU A 104 -11.78 4.39 -7.58
C LEU A 104 -10.76 3.95 -8.65
N PRO A 105 -9.49 3.74 -8.29
CA PRO A 105 -8.50 3.25 -9.25
C PRO A 105 -8.89 1.87 -9.79
N LYS A 106 -8.52 1.56 -11.04
CA LYS A 106 -8.73 0.20 -11.58
C LYS A 106 -7.94 -0.84 -10.79
N ILE A 107 -6.75 -0.45 -10.33
CA ILE A 107 -5.84 -1.28 -9.52
C ILE A 107 -5.27 -0.41 -8.40
N PHE A 108 -5.13 -0.97 -7.22
CA PHE A 108 -4.23 -0.39 -6.23
C PHE A 108 -3.29 -1.45 -5.64
N SER A 109 -2.12 -1.02 -5.21
CA SER A 109 -1.29 -1.79 -4.30
C SER A 109 -1.05 -1.01 -3.01
N ILE A 110 -0.91 -1.76 -1.94
CA ILE A 110 -0.63 -1.20 -0.62
C ILE A 110 0.40 -2.06 0.08
N GLU A 111 1.35 -1.42 0.75
CA GLU A 111 2.25 -2.12 1.64
C GLU A 111 1.48 -2.65 2.84
N ILE A 112 1.73 -3.92 3.17
CA ILE A 112 1.19 -4.55 4.36
C ILE A 112 2.31 -4.92 5.33
N ASN A 113 1.99 -4.94 6.60
CA ASN A 113 2.88 -5.50 7.60
C ASN A 113 2.75 -7.03 7.57
N GLU A 114 3.76 -7.64 7.00
CA GLU A 114 3.83 -9.09 6.77
C GLU A 114 3.96 -9.91 8.05
N LEU A 115 4.28 -9.28 9.18
CA LEU A 115 4.37 -9.98 10.47
C LEU A 115 3.00 -10.35 11.05
N PHE A 116 1.92 -9.85 10.45
CA PHE A 116 0.55 -10.12 10.87
C PHE A 116 -0.18 -11.01 9.86
N PRO A 117 -0.02 -12.36 9.96
CA PRO A 117 -0.66 -13.27 9.01
C PRO A 117 -2.19 -13.25 9.14
N PRO A 118 -2.93 -13.37 8.02
CA PRO A 118 -4.38 -13.56 8.07
C PRO A 118 -4.77 -14.76 8.97
N PRO A 119 -5.86 -14.67 9.73
CA PRO A 119 -6.89 -13.62 9.73
C PRO A 119 -6.64 -12.47 10.72
N PHE A 120 -5.42 -12.30 11.23
CA PHE A 120 -5.13 -11.27 12.23
C PHE A 120 -5.27 -9.88 11.62
N LYS A 121 -5.94 -8.97 12.33
CA LYS A 121 -6.18 -7.60 11.92
C LYS A 121 -5.38 -6.64 12.79
N PHE A 122 -4.61 -5.81 12.12
CA PHE A 122 -3.81 -4.76 12.73
C PHE A 122 -3.81 -3.54 11.82
N GLU A 123 -3.91 -2.35 12.37
CA GLU A 123 -3.73 -1.11 11.64
C GLU A 123 -3.20 0.00 12.53
N VAL A 124 -2.36 0.85 11.96
CA VAL A 124 -1.93 2.12 12.55
C VAL A 124 -2.88 3.22 12.07
N LYS A 125 -3.40 4.01 13.01
CA LYS A 125 -4.33 5.12 12.73
C LYS A 125 -3.63 6.46 12.68
N TYR A 126 -4.05 7.31 11.76
CA TYR A 126 -3.68 8.71 11.75
C TYR A 126 -4.31 9.45 12.93
N LYS A 127 -3.51 10.20 13.69
CA LYS A 127 -3.94 11.01 14.85
C LYS A 127 -3.43 12.45 14.78
N GLY A 128 -3.31 13.00 13.56
CA GLY A 128 -2.89 14.37 13.33
C GLY A 128 -1.39 14.59 13.17
N GLU A 129 -0.59 13.54 13.29
CA GLU A 129 0.87 13.60 13.09
C GLU A 129 1.41 12.32 12.48
N ILE A 130 2.60 12.40 11.89
CA ILE A 130 3.31 11.20 11.42
C ILE A 130 3.74 10.39 12.63
N VAL A 131 3.43 9.12 12.62
CA VAL A 131 4.06 8.15 13.53
C VAL A 131 5.27 7.59 12.79
N PRO A 132 6.48 7.79 13.29
CA PRO A 132 7.64 7.12 12.72
C PRO A 132 7.40 5.61 12.72
N CYS A 133 7.71 4.96 11.61
CA CYS A 133 7.74 3.52 11.55
C CYS A 133 8.69 2.98 12.62
N THR A 134 8.15 2.29 13.61
CA THR A 134 8.93 1.54 14.59
C THR A 134 8.69 0.07 14.37
N SER A 135 9.58 -0.56 13.61
CA SER A 135 9.52 -2.03 13.46
C SER A 135 9.38 -2.70 14.85
N PRO A 136 8.43 -3.62 15.01
CA PRO A 136 7.62 -4.31 13.99
C PRO A 136 6.22 -3.73 13.80
N LEU A 137 5.87 -2.59 14.41
CA LEU A 137 4.51 -2.05 14.48
C LEU A 137 4.36 -0.86 13.52
N PHE A 138 4.02 -1.12 12.25
CA PHE A 138 3.76 -0.12 11.21
C PHE A 138 2.63 -0.57 10.27
N GLY A 139 2.08 0.35 9.50
CA GLY A 139 1.16 0.06 8.42
C GLY A 139 -0.11 -0.68 8.86
N CYS A 140 -0.43 -1.73 8.13
CA CYS A 140 -1.63 -2.54 8.37
C CYS A 140 -1.43 -4.01 7.96
N SER A 141 -2.21 -4.91 8.54
CA SER A 141 -2.21 -6.32 8.13
C SER A 141 -2.95 -6.53 6.81
N LEU A 142 -2.60 -7.61 6.09
CA LEU A 142 -3.31 -8.01 4.87
C LEU A 142 -4.82 -8.17 5.10
N GLN A 143 -5.24 -8.74 6.24
CA GLN A 143 -6.66 -8.96 6.51
C GLN A 143 -7.42 -7.64 6.66
N SER A 144 -6.84 -6.63 7.32
CA SER A 144 -7.48 -5.30 7.44
C SER A 144 -7.70 -4.64 6.08
N VAL A 145 -6.74 -4.78 5.15
CA VAL A 145 -6.89 -4.27 3.78
C VAL A 145 -7.96 -5.05 3.01
N VAL A 146 -7.98 -6.39 3.12
CA VAL A 146 -8.97 -7.25 2.44
C VAL A 146 -10.39 -6.89 2.87
N ASP A 147 -10.61 -6.61 4.14
CA ASP A 147 -11.93 -6.24 4.65
C ASP A 147 -12.41 -4.92 4.03
N LEU A 148 -11.60 -3.87 4.09
CA LEU A 148 -11.92 -2.58 3.44
C LEU A 148 -12.11 -2.72 1.93
N ALA A 149 -11.20 -3.45 1.26
CA ALA A 149 -11.27 -3.68 -0.17
C ALA A 149 -12.55 -4.40 -0.59
N THR A 150 -12.98 -5.38 0.19
CA THR A 150 -14.22 -6.14 -0.05
C THR A 150 -15.44 -5.22 0.04
N GLU A 151 -15.51 -4.36 1.05
CA GLU A 151 -16.58 -3.36 1.21
C GLU A 151 -16.64 -2.38 0.03
N MET A 152 -15.48 -2.06 -0.54
CA MET A 152 -15.33 -1.11 -1.65
C MET A 152 -15.32 -1.78 -3.04
N ASN A 153 -15.77 -3.04 -3.15
CA ASN A 153 -15.88 -3.81 -4.39
C ASN A 153 -14.53 -4.09 -5.09
N TYR A 154 -13.45 -4.31 -4.31
CA TYR A 154 -12.16 -4.77 -4.82
C TYR A 154 -11.87 -6.20 -4.44
N SER A 155 -11.05 -6.88 -5.24
CA SER A 155 -10.55 -8.22 -4.98
C SER A 155 -9.04 -8.25 -4.89
N LEU A 156 -8.51 -8.92 -3.85
CA LEU A 156 -7.11 -9.27 -3.72
C LEU A 156 -6.73 -10.26 -4.83
N VAL A 157 -5.76 -9.92 -5.66
CA VAL A 157 -5.32 -10.77 -6.78
C VAL A 157 -3.91 -11.30 -6.62
N SER A 158 -3.07 -10.62 -5.85
CA SER A 158 -1.69 -11.05 -5.63
C SER A 158 -1.13 -10.44 -4.35
N LEU A 159 -0.16 -11.13 -3.77
CA LEU A 159 0.77 -10.58 -2.79
C LEU A 159 2.19 -10.86 -3.29
N ALA A 160 2.99 -9.82 -3.38
CA ALA A 160 4.40 -9.92 -3.73
C ALA A 160 5.23 -9.34 -2.58
N PHE A 161 5.79 -10.21 -1.76
CA PHE A 161 6.43 -9.88 -0.49
C PHE A 161 5.44 -9.15 0.44
N ASN A 162 5.63 -7.85 0.73
CA ASN A 162 4.73 -7.05 1.56
C ASN A 162 3.81 -6.13 0.74
N ASN A 163 3.80 -6.23 -0.59
CA ASN A 163 2.90 -5.46 -1.44
C ASN A 163 1.69 -6.29 -1.87
N ALA A 164 0.51 -5.91 -1.42
CA ALA A 164 -0.77 -6.54 -1.76
C ALA A 164 -1.44 -5.79 -2.93
N PHE A 165 -1.85 -6.52 -3.96
CA PHE A 165 -2.44 -5.98 -5.19
C PHE A 165 -3.93 -6.30 -5.26
N PHE A 166 -4.73 -5.25 -5.49
CA PHE A 166 -6.18 -5.32 -5.57
C PHE A 166 -6.68 -4.75 -6.89
N VAL A 167 -7.77 -5.34 -7.41
CA VAL A 167 -8.40 -4.92 -8.66
C VAL A 167 -9.86 -4.59 -8.40
N TYR A 168 -10.35 -3.49 -8.98
CA TYR A 168 -11.76 -3.13 -8.93
C TYR A 168 -12.59 -4.12 -9.75
N ASN A 169 -13.57 -4.77 -9.14
CA ASN A 169 -14.28 -5.90 -9.74
C ASN A 169 -15.00 -5.55 -11.04
N ASP A 170 -15.57 -4.34 -11.14
CA ASP A 170 -16.28 -3.91 -12.34
C ASP A 170 -15.33 -3.58 -13.52
N SER A 171 -14.03 -3.47 -13.27
CA SER A 171 -13.01 -3.26 -14.30
C SER A 171 -12.53 -4.54 -14.97
N MET A 172 -12.92 -5.71 -14.46
CA MET A 172 -12.44 -7.01 -14.88
C MET A 172 -13.55 -7.90 -15.40
N ARG A 173 -13.19 -8.76 -16.34
CA ARG A 173 -14.07 -9.87 -16.77
C ARG A 173 -13.87 -11.07 -15.86
N GLY A 174 -14.93 -11.61 -15.30
CA GLY A 174 -14.92 -12.78 -14.44
C GLY A 174 -15.15 -12.46 -12.95
N ASP A 175 -15.38 -13.50 -12.17
CA ASP A 175 -15.63 -13.37 -10.73
C ASP A 175 -14.32 -13.46 -9.96
N LEU A 176 -13.81 -12.32 -9.51
CA LEU A 176 -12.62 -12.22 -8.66
C LEU A 176 -12.94 -12.19 -7.16
N LYS A 177 -14.21 -11.99 -6.79
CA LYS A 177 -14.62 -11.85 -5.38
C LYS A 177 -14.23 -13.05 -4.51
N SER A 178 -14.17 -14.22 -5.11
CA SER A 178 -13.74 -15.44 -4.43
C SER A 178 -12.28 -15.43 -3.95
N TYR A 179 -11.44 -14.53 -4.47
CA TYR A 179 -10.04 -14.43 -4.05
C TYR A 179 -9.87 -13.78 -2.68
N ASN A 180 -10.80 -12.91 -2.25
CA ASN A 180 -10.74 -12.30 -0.92
C ASN A 180 -10.82 -13.35 0.20
N SER A 181 -11.56 -14.43 0.00
CA SER A 181 -11.61 -15.57 0.94
C SER A 181 -10.32 -16.40 0.97
N LYS A 182 -9.37 -16.13 0.05
CA LYS A 182 -8.09 -16.83 -0.06
C LYS A 182 -6.91 -16.01 0.45
N SER A 183 -7.15 -14.96 1.26
CA SER A 183 -6.11 -14.09 1.79
C SER A 183 -4.95 -14.87 2.44
N ARG A 184 -5.28 -15.92 3.22
CA ARG A 184 -4.29 -16.80 3.84
C ARG A 184 -3.44 -17.54 2.80
N LEU A 185 -4.05 -18.10 1.78
CA LEU A 185 -3.34 -18.81 0.70
C LEU A 185 -2.42 -17.85 -0.06
N LEU A 186 -2.91 -16.65 -0.41
CA LEU A 186 -2.11 -15.65 -1.12
C LEU A 186 -0.96 -15.14 -0.25
N TYR A 187 -1.16 -15.01 1.05
CA TYR A 187 -0.10 -14.69 2.00
C TYR A 187 0.98 -15.77 2.04
N GLU A 188 0.60 -17.04 2.08
CA GLU A 188 1.54 -18.16 2.05
C GLU A 188 2.35 -18.22 0.75
N ILE A 189 1.70 -18.03 -0.39
CA ILE A 189 2.35 -18.06 -1.72
C ILE A 189 3.21 -16.81 -1.94
N GLY A 190 2.69 -15.63 -1.58
CA GLY A 190 3.32 -14.35 -1.89
C GLY A 190 4.45 -13.97 -0.94
N PHE A 191 4.36 -14.36 0.32
CA PHE A 191 5.33 -14.01 1.35
C PHE A 191 5.93 -15.24 2.04
N LEU A 192 5.13 -16.01 2.78
CA LEU A 192 5.62 -16.99 3.77
C LEU A 192 6.52 -18.08 3.16
N ASN A 193 6.20 -18.57 1.96
CA ASN A 193 6.91 -19.65 1.26
C ASN A 193 7.94 -19.13 0.24
N ARG A 194 8.35 -17.87 0.33
CA ARG A 194 9.34 -17.27 -0.58
C ARG A 194 10.73 -17.23 0.05
N ASN A 195 11.74 -17.61 -0.75
CA ASN A 195 13.15 -17.58 -0.32
C ASN A 195 13.68 -16.18 -0.03
N TRP A 196 13.06 -15.15 -0.59
CA TRP A 196 13.47 -13.76 -0.36
C TRP A 196 13.31 -13.26 1.08
N ARG A 197 12.60 -13.96 1.95
CA ARG A 197 12.58 -13.66 3.39
C ARG A 197 13.99 -13.59 3.99
N GLU A 198 14.93 -14.35 3.44
CA GLU A 198 16.33 -14.31 3.83
C GLU A 198 17.01 -12.99 3.45
N LEU A 199 16.47 -12.25 2.48
CA LEU A 199 16.98 -10.95 2.05
C LEU A 199 16.53 -9.80 2.97
N PHE A 200 15.59 -10.06 3.88
CA PHE A 200 15.01 -9.08 4.79
C PHE A 200 15.26 -9.49 6.25
N PRO A 201 16.50 -9.32 6.75
CA PRO A 201 16.91 -9.83 8.06
C PRO A 201 16.25 -9.14 9.25
N TRP A 202 15.62 -7.97 9.05
CA TRP A 202 14.92 -7.27 10.13
C TRP A 202 13.73 -8.05 10.69
N ASP A 203 13.11 -8.95 9.90
CA ASP A 203 11.99 -9.78 10.31
C ASP A 203 12.40 -10.99 11.13
N ILE A 204 13.66 -11.39 11.06
CA ILE A 204 14.16 -12.60 11.76
C ILE A 204 13.87 -12.51 13.27
N LYS A 205 14.05 -11.34 13.86
CA LYS A 205 13.79 -11.09 15.28
C LYS A 205 12.34 -11.39 15.69
N TYR A 206 11.40 -11.22 14.75
CA TYR A 206 9.97 -11.37 14.98
C TYR A 206 9.37 -12.63 14.32
N GLU A 207 10.19 -13.52 13.79
CA GLU A 207 9.71 -14.74 13.11
C GLU A 207 8.77 -15.59 13.97
N HIS A 208 8.92 -15.56 15.29
CA HIS A 208 8.02 -16.24 16.21
C HIS A 208 6.58 -15.70 16.17
N TRP A 209 6.38 -14.46 15.71
CA TRP A 209 5.05 -13.89 15.52
C TRP A 209 4.29 -14.58 14.38
N LEU A 210 4.99 -14.97 13.32
CA LEU A 210 4.40 -15.69 12.18
C LEU A 210 3.85 -17.06 12.55
N LYS A 211 4.37 -17.65 13.63
CA LYS A 211 3.97 -18.97 14.12
C LYS A 211 2.96 -18.92 15.29
N ALA A 212 2.66 -17.71 15.75
CA ALA A 212 1.76 -17.50 16.89
C ALA A 212 0.29 -17.70 16.48
N SER A 213 -0.51 -18.21 17.40
CA SER A 213 -1.97 -18.14 17.27
C SER A 213 -2.44 -16.68 17.40
N ALA A 214 -3.64 -16.36 16.91
CA ALA A 214 -4.20 -15.01 17.00
C ALA A 214 -4.16 -14.45 18.43
N THR A 215 -4.54 -15.25 19.43
CA THR A 215 -4.49 -14.86 20.86
C THR A 215 -3.06 -14.63 21.36
N GLN A 216 -2.10 -15.42 20.90
CA GLN A 216 -0.69 -15.23 21.27
C GLN A 216 -0.12 -13.98 20.63
N LEU A 217 -0.44 -13.75 19.35
CA LEU A 217 0.01 -12.59 18.61
C LEU A 217 -0.54 -11.29 19.22
N ASP A 218 -1.83 -11.24 19.56
CA ASP A 218 -2.44 -10.11 20.28
C ASP A 218 -1.66 -9.76 21.56
N ARG A 219 -1.29 -10.77 22.36
CA ARG A 219 -0.50 -10.57 23.58
C ARG A 219 0.92 -10.08 23.30
N LEU A 220 1.55 -10.60 22.25
CA LEU A 220 2.91 -10.21 21.87
C LEU A 220 2.94 -8.74 21.42
N VAL A 221 1.97 -8.35 20.59
CA VAL A 221 1.83 -6.97 20.11
C VAL A 221 1.60 -5.99 21.25
N LYS A 222 0.61 -6.27 22.11
CA LYS A 222 0.27 -5.40 23.26
C LYS A 222 1.38 -5.27 24.31
N LYS A 223 2.29 -6.23 24.37
CA LYS A 223 3.46 -6.19 25.26
C LYS A 223 4.69 -5.54 24.63
N HIS A 224 4.64 -5.27 23.33
CA HIS A 224 5.77 -4.65 22.65
C HIS A 224 5.89 -3.17 23.08
N GLU A 225 7.12 -2.72 23.36
CA GLU A 225 7.39 -1.35 23.84
C GLU A 225 6.94 -0.23 22.88
N GLY A 226 6.82 -0.54 21.57
CA GLY A 226 6.31 0.36 20.55
C GLY A 226 4.79 0.37 20.39
N PHE A 227 4.05 -0.44 21.18
CA PHE A 227 2.59 -0.48 21.07
C PHE A 227 1.95 0.76 21.68
N ASP A 228 1.16 1.46 20.90
CA ASP A 228 0.39 2.63 21.30
C ASP A 228 -1.11 2.36 21.07
N GLU A 229 -1.84 2.11 22.16
CA GLU A 229 -3.27 1.79 22.13
C GLU A 229 -4.13 2.92 21.53
N ALA A 230 -3.65 4.17 21.60
CA ALA A 230 -4.35 5.31 21.00
C ALA A 230 -4.25 5.35 19.47
N ARG A 231 -3.25 4.69 18.91
CA ARG A 231 -2.93 4.74 17.46
C ARG A 231 -2.99 3.39 16.76
N MET A 232 -2.95 2.30 17.51
CA MET A 232 -2.87 0.95 16.94
C MET A 232 -4.11 0.15 17.33
N ILE A 233 -4.77 -0.40 16.32
CA ILE A 233 -6.00 -1.17 16.51
C ILE A 233 -5.72 -2.62 16.15
N ILE A 234 -6.18 -3.53 17.02
CA ILE A 234 -6.14 -4.98 16.86
C ILE A 234 -7.57 -5.49 16.95
N TYR A 235 -7.96 -6.39 16.03
CA TYR A 235 -9.29 -6.99 15.97
C TYR A 235 -9.22 -8.52 16.01
#